data_62ef923f057029b5454785ff08eb17e6
#
_entry.id   62ef923f057029b5454785ff08eb17e6
#
_cell.length_a   1.000
_cell.length_b   1.000
_cell.length_c   1.000
_cell.angle_alpha   90.00
_cell.angle_beta   90.00
_cell.angle_gamma   90.00
#
_symmetry.space_group_name_H-M   'P 1'
#
loop_
_entity.id
_entity.type
_entity.pdbx_description
1 polymer ?
#
loop_
_entity_poly.entity_id
_entity_poly.type
_entity_poly.pdbx_seq_one_letter_code
_entity_poly.pdbx_strand_id
1 'polypeptide(L)'
;MYSNNMYIITGASDNHYLTLMNMIDSFIKYNDRHKLIIYNLGLEETKWNNIKEKYSKQDFIFKIFDYSKYPEWFNINIEAGQYAWKPTIIYNTFLEYTDEILVWMDAGNLINENLQKLETFLINNYIYSATSNGTIKDWTHPLTIQYLNCKNIENENRNGACMGFNTKIGFVKDFITEFYNCAKDKNCIAPEGSSRKNHRQDQAVFTILFYKYLYEQNKTCYSNDHGKYNLCHSIHNDIESHWDK
;
A
#
# COMPACT_ATOMS: atom_id res chain seq x y z
N MET A 1 21.35 2.73 -20.43
CA MET A 1 20.05 2.30 -19.84
C MET A 1 19.92 3.03 -18.52
N TYR A 2 18.93 3.89 -18.35
CA TYR A 2 18.66 4.50 -17.05
C TYR A 2 18.17 3.38 -16.14
N SER A 3 18.89 3.08 -15.07
CA SER A 3 18.40 2.14 -14.06
C SER A 3 17.17 2.78 -13.40
N ASN A 4 16.02 2.13 -13.52
CA ASN A 4 14.84 2.56 -12.79
C ASN A 4 15.10 2.27 -11.31
N ASN A 5 15.08 3.30 -10.47
CA ASN A 5 15.06 3.07 -9.04
C ASN A 5 13.64 2.65 -8.65
N MET A 6 13.54 1.58 -7.88
CA MET A 6 12.28 1.20 -7.25
C MET A 6 12.42 1.44 -5.75
N TYR A 7 11.45 2.14 -5.19
CA TYR A 7 11.36 2.43 -3.77
C TYR A 7 10.29 1.55 -3.14
N ILE A 8 10.72 0.65 -2.28
CA ILE A 8 9.81 -0.12 -1.45
C ILE A 8 9.51 0.71 -0.21
N ILE A 9 8.23 0.90 0.07
CA ILE A 9 7.72 1.71 1.18
C ILE A 9 7.02 0.78 2.13
N THR A 10 7.38 0.81 3.39
CA THR A 10 6.73 0.04 4.45
C THR A 10 6.58 0.87 5.70
N GLY A 11 5.80 0.39 6.66
CA GLY A 11 5.67 1.05 7.96
C GLY A 11 4.90 0.19 8.95
N ALA A 12 5.12 0.43 10.22
CA ALA A 12 4.46 -0.28 11.29
C ALA A 12 4.16 0.60 12.49
N SER A 13 3.10 0.25 13.20
CA SER A 13 2.86 0.62 14.58
C SER A 13 3.40 -0.47 15.52
N ASP A 14 3.27 -0.26 16.79
CA ASP A 14 3.95 -1.04 17.82
C ASP A 14 3.61 -2.54 17.80
N ASN A 15 2.37 -2.87 17.49
CA ASN A 15 1.88 -4.26 17.39
C ASN A 15 2.36 -5.01 16.14
N HIS A 16 3.09 -4.36 15.24
CA HIS A 16 3.65 -4.96 14.01
C HIS A 16 5.19 -4.88 13.99
N TYR A 17 5.82 -4.68 15.14
CA TYR A 17 7.27 -4.53 15.23
C TYR A 17 8.04 -5.74 14.71
N LEU A 18 7.68 -6.97 15.16
CA LEU A 18 8.38 -8.18 14.75
C LEU A 18 8.14 -8.51 13.27
N THR A 19 6.94 -8.29 12.77
CA THR A 19 6.64 -8.49 11.36
C THR A 19 7.41 -7.50 10.47
N LEU A 20 7.54 -6.24 10.89
CA LEU A 20 8.39 -5.26 10.21
C LEU A 20 9.85 -5.71 10.14
N MET A 21 10.40 -6.23 11.23
CA MET A 21 11.76 -6.76 11.27
C MET A 21 11.95 -7.90 10.27
N ASN A 22 11.00 -8.84 10.21
CA ASN A 22 11.02 -9.96 9.25
C ASN A 22 10.94 -9.47 7.80
N MET A 23 10.08 -8.47 7.53
CA MET A 23 9.98 -7.85 6.20
C MET A 23 11.32 -7.22 5.79
N ILE A 24 11.94 -6.43 6.68
CA ILE A 24 13.24 -5.79 6.41
C ILE A 24 14.34 -6.85 6.17
N ASP A 25 14.42 -7.89 7.00
CA ASP A 25 15.40 -8.95 6.84
C ASP A 25 15.20 -9.70 5.50
N SER A 26 13.95 -9.91 5.09
CA SER A 26 13.64 -10.51 3.78
C SER A 26 14.01 -9.58 2.61
N PHE A 27 13.79 -8.26 2.77
CA PHE A 27 14.23 -7.28 1.79
C PHE A 27 15.75 -7.32 1.61
N ILE A 28 16.53 -7.31 2.69
CA ILE A 28 17.99 -7.39 2.63
C ILE A 28 18.45 -8.67 1.92
N LYS A 29 17.79 -9.79 2.19
CA LYS A 29 18.14 -11.09 1.62
C LYS A 29 17.98 -11.16 0.10
N TYR A 30 16.96 -10.53 -0.45
CA TYR A 30 16.58 -10.67 -1.86
C TYR A 30 16.74 -9.40 -2.70
N ASN A 31 17.13 -8.28 -2.06
CA ASN A 31 17.35 -7.02 -2.75
C ASN A 31 18.84 -6.76 -3.00
N ASP A 32 19.15 -6.34 -4.20
CA ASP A 32 20.50 -5.99 -4.64
C ASP A 32 20.69 -4.50 -5.02
N ARG A 33 19.58 -3.76 -5.24
CA ARG A 33 19.69 -2.41 -5.83
C ARG A 33 18.56 -1.42 -5.47
N HIS A 34 17.44 -1.90 -4.97
CA HIS A 34 16.28 -1.04 -4.70
C HIS A 34 16.41 -0.36 -3.34
N LYS A 35 15.67 0.70 -3.12
CA LYS A 35 15.67 1.49 -1.89
C LYS A 35 14.52 1.07 -0.97
N LEU A 36 14.75 1.11 0.34
CA LEU A 36 13.71 0.86 1.33
C LEU A 36 13.44 2.13 2.14
N ILE A 37 12.17 2.52 2.19
CA ILE A 37 11.66 3.62 3.03
C ILE A 37 10.82 3.00 4.14
N ILE A 38 11.19 3.26 5.37
CA ILE A 38 10.55 2.69 6.56
C ILE A 38 9.89 3.81 7.35
N TYR A 39 8.58 3.71 7.54
CA TYR A 39 7.81 4.67 8.33
C TYR A 39 7.53 4.14 9.74
N ASN A 40 7.85 4.95 10.74
CA ASN A 40 7.28 4.79 12.06
C ASN A 40 5.84 5.33 12.05
N LEU A 41 4.86 4.43 12.27
CA LEU A 41 3.44 4.72 12.34
C LEU A 41 2.92 4.74 13.79
N GLY A 42 3.81 4.68 14.78
CA GLY A 42 3.45 4.58 16.19
C GLY A 42 4.24 3.50 16.94
N LEU A 43 5.45 3.22 16.49
CA LEU A 43 6.41 2.41 17.25
C LEU A 43 6.91 3.20 18.47
N GLU A 44 7.07 2.54 19.59
CA GLU A 44 7.77 3.07 20.75
C GLU A 44 9.21 3.50 20.40
N GLU A 45 9.70 4.54 21.03
CA GLU A 45 11.01 5.12 20.74
C GLU A 45 12.15 4.09 20.84
N THR A 46 12.10 3.21 21.82
CA THR A 46 13.08 2.13 22.02
C THR A 46 13.10 1.16 20.83
N LYS A 47 11.94 0.71 20.36
CA LYS A 47 11.81 -0.18 19.19
C LYS A 47 12.27 0.52 17.92
N TRP A 48 11.89 1.79 17.74
CA TRP A 48 12.34 2.58 16.60
C TRP A 48 13.85 2.78 16.55
N ASN A 49 14.48 3.06 17.69
CA ASN A 49 15.93 3.18 17.79
C ASN A 49 16.63 1.85 17.54
N ASN A 50 16.09 0.73 18.04
CA ASN A 50 16.62 -0.61 17.77
C ASN A 50 16.61 -0.94 16.25
N ILE A 51 15.56 -0.56 15.51
CA ILE A 51 15.52 -0.75 14.04
C ILE A 51 16.64 0.05 13.39
N LYS A 52 16.77 1.33 13.72
CA LYS A 52 17.81 2.22 13.15
C LYS A 52 19.22 1.72 13.44
N GLU A 53 19.47 1.23 14.66
CA GLU A 53 20.76 0.69 15.06
C GLU A 53 21.07 -0.63 14.35
N LYS A 54 20.13 -1.60 14.36
CA LYS A 54 20.30 -2.91 13.70
C LYS A 54 20.63 -2.75 12.23
N TYR A 55 19.98 -1.82 11.54
CA TYR A 55 20.13 -1.62 10.10
C TYR A 55 20.97 -0.40 9.72
N SER A 56 21.80 0.13 10.65
CA SER A 56 22.63 1.32 10.45
C SER A 56 23.63 1.23 9.29
N LYS A 57 23.98 0.02 8.86
CA LYS A 57 24.88 -0.22 7.71
C LYS A 57 24.14 -0.28 6.37
N GLN A 58 22.81 -0.22 6.38
CA GLN A 58 21.97 -0.26 5.19
C GLN A 58 21.65 1.18 4.74
N ASP A 59 21.56 1.38 3.45
CA ASP A 59 21.14 2.67 2.86
C ASP A 59 19.60 2.77 2.88
N PHE A 60 19.01 2.74 4.08
CA PHE A 60 17.57 2.85 4.29
C PHE A 60 17.16 4.27 4.63
N ILE A 61 15.93 4.62 4.24
CA ILE A 61 15.34 5.93 4.53
C ILE A 61 14.34 5.76 5.66
N PHE A 62 14.62 6.34 6.82
CA PHE A 62 13.77 6.28 8.01
C PHE A 62 12.92 7.54 8.12
N LYS A 63 11.62 7.37 8.27
CA LYS A 63 10.65 8.46 8.39
C LYS A 63 9.67 8.23 9.53
N ILE A 64 9.10 9.30 10.05
CA ILE A 64 8.02 9.27 11.04
C ILE A 64 6.78 9.88 10.37
N PHE A 65 5.64 9.21 10.48
CA PHE A 65 4.39 9.78 9.99
C PHE A 65 3.85 10.80 10.99
N ASP A 66 3.75 12.05 10.56
CA ASP A 66 3.31 13.15 11.39
C ASP A 66 1.79 13.29 11.35
N TYR A 67 1.12 12.66 12.31
CA TYR A 67 -0.35 12.71 12.44
C TYR A 67 -0.90 14.09 12.73
N SER A 68 -0.09 15.03 13.27
CA SER A 68 -0.54 16.38 13.63
C SER A 68 -0.97 17.22 12.41
N LYS A 69 -0.57 16.82 11.21
CA LYS A 69 -0.92 17.45 9.94
C LYS A 69 -2.28 17.01 9.39
N TYR A 70 -2.94 16.05 10.03
CA TYR A 70 -4.15 15.42 9.54
C TYR A 70 -5.25 15.45 10.60
N PRO A 71 -6.52 15.25 10.23
CA PRO A 71 -7.61 15.14 11.21
C PRO A 71 -7.36 14.01 12.22
N GLU A 72 -7.90 14.15 13.42
CA GLU A 72 -7.72 13.20 14.53
C GLU A 72 -8.02 11.74 14.14
N TRP A 73 -9.00 11.51 13.29
CA TRP A 73 -9.38 10.18 12.82
C TRP A 73 -8.31 9.47 11.96
N PHE A 74 -7.23 10.18 11.51
CA PHE A 74 -6.05 9.58 10.90
C PHE A 74 -5.17 8.83 11.91
N ASN A 75 -5.32 9.12 13.20
CA ASN A 75 -4.48 8.52 14.23
C ASN A 75 -4.65 7.00 14.22
N ILE A 76 -3.53 6.28 14.05
CA ILE A 76 -3.54 4.81 13.97
C ILE A 76 -4.13 4.14 15.20
N ASN A 77 -4.11 4.81 16.35
CA ASN A 77 -4.71 4.33 17.60
C ASN A 77 -6.24 4.49 17.64
N ILE A 78 -6.83 5.19 16.66
CA ILE A 78 -8.27 5.38 16.52
C ILE A 78 -8.73 4.60 15.28
N GLU A 79 -9.33 3.43 15.46
CA GLU A 79 -9.82 2.57 14.37
C GLU A 79 -8.78 2.38 13.24
N ALA A 80 -7.52 2.14 13.62
CA ALA A 80 -6.37 2.01 12.71
C ALA A 80 -6.17 3.23 11.78
N GLY A 81 -6.64 4.42 12.18
CA GLY A 81 -6.59 5.63 11.36
C GLY A 81 -7.34 5.50 10.03
N GLN A 82 -8.36 4.64 9.98
CA GLN A 82 -9.10 4.27 8.77
C GLN A 82 -8.17 3.90 7.60
N TYR A 83 -6.92 3.51 7.88
CA TYR A 83 -5.85 3.28 6.89
C TYR A 83 -5.56 4.47 5.96
N ALA A 84 -6.05 5.66 6.27
CA ALA A 84 -5.88 6.87 5.47
C ALA A 84 -4.41 7.34 5.39
N TRP A 85 -3.61 6.98 6.38
CA TRP A 85 -2.17 7.23 6.38
C TRP A 85 -1.44 6.54 5.22
N LYS A 86 -1.93 5.38 4.73
CA LYS A 86 -1.25 4.62 3.66
C LYS A 86 -1.26 5.35 2.31
N PRO A 87 -2.43 5.74 1.74
CA PRO A 87 -2.44 6.57 0.51
C PRO A 87 -1.69 7.88 0.68
N THR A 88 -1.73 8.45 1.88
CA THR A 88 -1.01 9.67 2.21
C THR A 88 0.50 9.50 2.15
N ILE A 89 1.03 8.41 2.69
CA ILE A 89 2.45 8.07 2.60
C ILE A 89 2.87 7.85 1.15
N ILE A 90 2.07 7.11 0.38
CA ILE A 90 2.33 6.86 -1.04
C ILE A 90 2.39 8.18 -1.81
N TYR A 91 1.44 9.09 -1.58
CA TYR A 91 1.41 10.40 -2.22
C TYR A 91 2.61 11.28 -1.82
N ASN A 92 2.92 11.38 -0.53
CA ASN A 92 4.08 12.15 -0.07
C ASN A 92 5.39 11.61 -0.64
N THR A 93 5.52 10.28 -0.73
CA THR A 93 6.68 9.65 -1.35
C THR A 93 6.72 9.92 -2.85
N PHE A 94 5.57 9.92 -3.53
CA PHE A 94 5.48 10.31 -4.94
C PHE A 94 5.95 11.76 -5.18
N LEU A 95 5.61 12.70 -4.32
CA LEU A 95 6.06 14.08 -4.45
C LEU A 95 7.59 14.23 -4.26
N GLU A 96 8.18 13.38 -3.43
CA GLU A 96 9.61 13.42 -3.13
C GLU A 96 10.46 12.67 -4.19
N TYR A 97 9.91 11.58 -4.74
CA TYR A 97 10.56 10.71 -5.73
C TYR A 97 9.72 10.62 -7.00
N THR A 98 9.60 11.74 -7.71
CA THR A 98 8.88 11.80 -8.98
C THR A 98 9.59 10.98 -10.07
N ASP A 99 8.79 10.40 -10.96
CA ASP A 99 9.27 9.61 -12.08
C ASP A 99 10.06 8.34 -11.71
N GLU A 100 9.73 7.76 -10.56
CA GLU A 100 10.27 6.51 -10.06
C GLU A 100 9.20 5.42 -9.95
N ILE A 101 9.58 4.20 -9.63
CA ILE A 101 8.65 3.13 -9.29
C ILE A 101 8.50 3.09 -7.78
N LEU A 102 7.26 3.23 -7.29
CA LEU A 102 6.91 3.17 -5.88
C LEU A 102 6.13 1.90 -5.58
N VAL A 103 6.48 1.20 -4.52
CA VAL A 103 5.78 0.00 -4.08
C VAL A 103 5.54 0.08 -2.58
N TRP A 104 4.28 0.18 -2.19
CA TRP A 104 3.90 -0.04 -0.81
C TRP A 104 3.85 -1.54 -0.52
N MET A 105 4.45 -1.96 0.58
CA MET A 105 4.32 -3.31 1.15
C MET A 105 4.01 -3.19 2.64
N ASP A 106 2.87 -3.72 3.08
CA ASP A 106 2.57 -3.83 4.52
C ASP A 106 3.67 -4.61 5.24
N ALA A 107 3.91 -4.29 6.51
CA ALA A 107 4.93 -4.97 7.33
C ALA A 107 4.72 -6.50 7.46
N GLY A 108 3.50 -6.99 7.23
CA GLY A 108 3.19 -8.41 7.17
C GLY A 108 3.60 -9.13 5.88
N ASN A 109 4.25 -8.45 4.92
CA ASN A 109 4.79 -9.12 3.73
C ASN A 109 6.19 -9.70 3.99
N LEU A 110 6.49 -10.82 3.35
CA LEU A 110 7.85 -11.33 3.19
C LEU A 110 8.23 -11.34 1.72
N ILE A 111 9.39 -10.79 1.40
CA ILE A 111 9.99 -10.91 0.07
C ILE A 111 10.64 -12.30 0.01
N ASN A 112 10.31 -13.08 -1.01
CA ASN A 112 10.71 -14.48 -1.13
C ASN A 112 11.56 -14.77 -2.37
N GLU A 113 11.71 -13.80 -3.27
CA GLU A 113 12.61 -13.86 -4.42
C GLU A 113 13.04 -12.45 -4.84
N ASN A 114 13.95 -12.35 -5.80
CA ASN A 114 14.41 -11.07 -6.34
C ASN A 114 13.24 -10.23 -6.91
N LEU A 115 13.26 -8.93 -6.65
CA LEU A 115 12.20 -7.99 -7.02
C LEU A 115 12.13 -7.66 -8.52
N GLN A 116 13.00 -8.24 -9.34
CA GLN A 116 13.07 -7.99 -10.79
C GLN A 116 11.74 -8.28 -11.52
N LYS A 117 11.02 -9.32 -11.10
CA LYS A 117 9.72 -9.65 -11.70
C LYS A 117 8.68 -8.55 -11.45
N LEU A 118 8.65 -8.02 -10.22
CA LEU A 118 7.74 -6.94 -9.84
C LEU A 118 8.09 -5.65 -10.59
N GLU A 119 9.37 -5.31 -10.67
CA GLU A 119 9.84 -4.16 -11.44
C GLU A 119 9.45 -4.28 -12.91
N THR A 120 9.75 -5.41 -13.54
CA THR A 120 9.39 -5.67 -14.94
C THR A 120 7.89 -5.57 -15.17
N PHE A 121 7.09 -6.10 -14.22
CA PHE A 121 5.65 -5.99 -14.28
C PHE A 121 5.19 -4.53 -14.26
N LEU A 122 5.72 -3.70 -13.35
CA LEU A 122 5.36 -2.29 -13.22
C LEU A 122 5.81 -1.43 -14.41
N ILE A 123 6.91 -1.79 -15.05
CA ILE A 123 7.34 -1.14 -16.29
C ILE A 123 6.31 -1.37 -17.42
N ASN A 124 5.75 -2.57 -17.51
CA ASN A 124 4.86 -2.98 -18.61
C ASN A 124 3.38 -2.71 -18.33
N ASN A 125 2.95 -2.77 -17.05
CA ASN A 125 1.55 -2.71 -16.67
C ASN A 125 1.18 -1.51 -15.78
N TYR A 126 2.17 -0.77 -15.32
CA TYR A 126 2.09 0.54 -14.64
C TYR A 126 1.58 0.52 -13.20
N ILE A 127 0.58 -0.29 -12.87
CA ILE A 127 0.03 -0.44 -11.52
C ILE A 127 -0.01 -1.93 -11.16
N TYR A 128 0.39 -2.27 -9.95
CA TYR A 128 0.35 -3.62 -9.42
C TYR A 128 -0.47 -3.72 -8.15
N SER A 129 -1.29 -4.73 -8.07
CA SER A 129 -1.81 -5.33 -6.84
C SER A 129 -2.34 -6.72 -7.17
N ALA A 130 -2.11 -7.69 -6.31
CA ALA A 130 -2.70 -9.01 -6.44
C ALA A 130 -4.22 -8.95 -6.25
N THR A 131 -4.96 -9.94 -6.76
CA THR A 131 -6.38 -10.10 -6.43
C THR A 131 -6.56 -10.53 -4.98
N SER A 132 -7.70 -10.18 -4.42
CA SER A 132 -8.13 -10.58 -3.09
C SER A 132 -9.51 -11.25 -3.18
N ASN A 133 -9.95 -11.90 -2.12
CA ASN A 133 -11.25 -12.55 -2.09
C ASN A 133 -12.40 -11.56 -2.27
N GLY A 134 -13.44 -11.99 -2.99
CA GLY A 134 -14.66 -11.22 -3.19
C GLY A 134 -14.54 -10.12 -4.25
N THR A 135 -15.54 -9.29 -4.30
CA THR A 135 -15.70 -8.21 -5.28
C THR A 135 -15.75 -6.85 -4.60
N ILE A 136 -15.80 -5.78 -5.39
CA ILE A 136 -16.05 -4.43 -4.88
C ILE A 136 -17.32 -4.41 -4.03
N LYS A 137 -18.40 -5.06 -4.49
CA LYS A 137 -19.68 -5.15 -3.79
C LYS A 137 -19.56 -5.77 -2.38
N ASP A 138 -18.70 -6.77 -2.25
CA ASP A 138 -18.55 -7.49 -0.97
C ASP A 138 -17.77 -6.68 0.07
N TRP A 139 -16.84 -5.85 -0.38
CA TRP A 139 -15.85 -5.22 0.50
C TRP A 139 -15.79 -3.70 0.41
N THR A 140 -16.80 -3.07 -0.24
CA THR A 140 -16.86 -1.62 -0.32
C THR A 140 -18.22 -1.10 0.11
N HIS A 141 -18.21 -0.17 1.05
CA HIS A 141 -19.44 0.47 1.54
C HIS A 141 -20.17 1.20 0.40
N PRO A 142 -21.51 1.11 0.31
CA PRO A 142 -22.28 1.73 -0.78
C PRO A 142 -22.02 3.23 -0.98
N LEU A 143 -21.79 3.98 0.11
CA LEU A 143 -21.49 5.41 0.01
C LEU A 143 -20.13 5.68 -0.64
N THR A 144 -19.11 4.84 -0.44
CA THR A 144 -17.83 4.93 -1.15
C THR A 144 -18.00 4.58 -2.64
N ILE A 145 -18.81 3.56 -2.96
CA ILE A 145 -19.15 3.20 -4.34
C ILE A 145 -19.80 4.38 -5.06
N GLN A 146 -20.76 5.03 -4.40
CA GLN A 146 -21.44 6.22 -4.92
C GLN A 146 -20.48 7.41 -5.06
N TYR A 147 -19.67 7.69 -4.03
CA TYR A 147 -18.71 8.80 -4.01
C TYR A 147 -17.74 8.74 -5.19
N LEU A 148 -17.19 7.56 -5.44
CA LEU A 148 -16.22 7.31 -6.52
C LEU A 148 -16.89 7.00 -7.88
N ASN A 149 -18.24 7.03 -7.95
CA ASN A 149 -19.01 6.74 -9.16
C ASN A 149 -18.58 5.41 -9.82
N CYS A 150 -18.44 4.36 -9.01
CA CYS A 150 -18.00 3.05 -9.47
C CYS A 150 -19.02 2.44 -10.44
N LYS A 151 -18.60 2.06 -11.65
CA LYS A 151 -19.50 1.56 -12.71
C LYS A 151 -19.75 0.06 -12.62
N ASN A 152 -18.77 -0.72 -12.15
CA ASN A 152 -18.88 -2.18 -12.11
C ASN A 152 -18.45 -2.72 -10.75
N ILE A 153 -19.43 -3.02 -9.92
CA ILE A 153 -19.24 -3.52 -8.56
C ILE A 153 -18.90 -5.01 -8.48
N GLU A 154 -19.03 -5.74 -9.60
CA GLU A 154 -18.71 -7.17 -9.68
C GLU A 154 -17.22 -7.40 -10.00
N ASN A 155 -16.44 -6.36 -10.22
CA ASN A 155 -14.99 -6.48 -10.37
C ASN A 155 -14.36 -7.08 -9.11
N GLU A 156 -13.37 -7.98 -9.32
CA GLU A 156 -12.62 -8.61 -8.25
C GLU A 156 -11.91 -7.59 -7.34
N ASN A 157 -11.96 -7.86 -6.05
CA ASN A 157 -11.26 -7.03 -5.07
C ASN A 157 -9.74 -7.14 -5.23
N ARG A 158 -9.02 -6.04 -5.02
CA ARG A 158 -7.55 -5.97 -5.07
C ARG A 158 -6.97 -5.95 -3.66
N ASN A 159 -5.76 -6.46 -3.52
CA ASN A 159 -5.10 -6.56 -2.22
C ASN A 159 -4.41 -5.24 -1.85
N GLY A 160 -4.72 -4.71 -0.67
CA GLY A 160 -4.10 -3.48 -0.15
C GLY A 160 -2.72 -3.68 0.51
N ALA A 161 -2.29 -4.93 0.70
CA ALA A 161 -1.03 -5.21 1.40
C ALA A 161 0.21 -5.01 0.50
N CYS A 162 0.06 -5.07 -0.83
CA CYS A 162 1.11 -4.71 -1.76
C CYS A 162 0.52 -3.95 -2.94
N MET A 163 0.96 -2.71 -3.14
CA MET A 163 0.48 -1.81 -4.18
C MET A 163 1.68 -1.15 -4.88
N GLY A 164 1.81 -1.35 -6.19
CA GLY A 164 2.92 -0.81 -6.98
C GLY A 164 2.47 0.21 -8.02
N PHE A 165 3.29 1.23 -8.26
CA PHE A 165 2.99 2.38 -9.12
C PHE A 165 4.22 2.80 -9.92
N ASN A 166 4.11 2.83 -11.25
CA ASN A 166 5.12 3.43 -12.11
C ASN A 166 4.78 4.92 -12.32
N THR A 167 5.37 5.79 -11.54
CA THR A 167 5.04 7.22 -11.53
C THR A 167 5.58 8.00 -12.73
N LYS A 168 6.30 7.37 -13.67
CA LYS A 168 6.64 7.96 -14.97
C LYS A 168 5.42 8.16 -15.87
N ILE A 169 4.33 7.48 -15.55
CA ILE A 169 3.12 7.45 -16.37
C ILE A 169 2.09 8.43 -15.82
N GLY A 170 1.61 9.33 -16.68
CA GLY A 170 0.73 10.44 -16.27
C GLY A 170 -0.51 9.98 -15.51
N PHE A 171 -1.28 9.04 -16.04
CA PHE A 171 -2.49 8.57 -15.37
C PHE A 171 -2.23 7.87 -14.02
N VAL A 172 -1.02 7.34 -13.80
CA VAL A 172 -0.63 6.78 -12.49
C VAL A 172 -0.43 7.89 -11.46
N LYS A 173 0.09 9.05 -11.88
CA LYS A 173 0.18 10.26 -11.04
C LYS A 173 -1.21 10.74 -10.63
N ASP A 174 -2.15 10.76 -11.58
CA ASP A 174 -3.55 11.13 -11.34
C ASP A 174 -4.22 10.14 -10.39
N PHE A 175 -4.00 8.83 -10.59
CA PHE A 175 -4.45 7.80 -9.67
C PHE A 175 -3.98 8.03 -8.24
N ILE A 176 -2.67 8.22 -8.02
CA ILE A 176 -2.09 8.44 -6.69
C ILE A 176 -2.69 9.71 -6.06
N THR A 177 -2.90 10.75 -6.86
CA THR A 177 -3.50 12.01 -6.40
C THR A 177 -4.96 11.82 -5.98
N GLU A 178 -5.76 11.11 -6.76
CA GLU A 178 -7.17 10.82 -6.41
C GLU A 178 -7.26 9.90 -5.19
N PHE A 179 -6.36 8.90 -5.09
CA PHE A 179 -6.28 8.02 -3.93
C PHE A 179 -6.00 8.79 -2.64
N TYR A 180 -5.05 9.71 -2.69
CA TYR A 180 -4.76 10.62 -1.58
C TYR A 180 -5.91 11.57 -1.25
N ASN A 181 -6.58 12.15 -2.26
CA ASN A 181 -7.71 13.04 -2.03
C ASN A 181 -8.88 12.31 -1.35
N CYS A 182 -9.15 11.06 -1.76
CA CYS A 182 -10.13 10.23 -1.08
C CYS A 182 -9.71 9.92 0.37
N ALA A 183 -8.42 9.64 0.62
CA ALA A 183 -7.92 9.38 1.97
C ALA A 183 -8.11 10.56 2.93
N LYS A 184 -8.11 11.79 2.45
CA LYS A 184 -8.36 12.98 3.27
C LYS A 184 -9.84 13.28 3.53
N ASP A 185 -10.74 12.68 2.78
CA ASP A 185 -12.17 12.85 2.95
C ASP A 185 -12.76 11.59 3.62
N LYS A 186 -13.20 11.76 4.88
CA LYS A 186 -13.78 10.65 5.63
C LYS A 186 -15.01 10.05 4.93
N ASN A 187 -15.78 10.86 4.20
CA ASN A 187 -16.95 10.37 3.45
C ASN A 187 -16.55 9.48 2.26
N CYS A 188 -15.31 9.59 1.79
CA CYS A 188 -14.79 8.73 0.74
C CYS A 188 -14.18 7.43 1.31
N ILE A 189 -13.22 7.55 2.24
CA ILE A 189 -12.43 6.39 2.69
C ILE A 189 -13.09 5.61 3.82
N ALA A 190 -13.93 6.25 4.64
CA ALA A 190 -14.57 5.64 5.80
C ALA A 190 -15.92 6.33 6.11
N PRO A 191 -16.90 6.24 5.19
CA PRO A 191 -18.20 6.90 5.35
C PRO A 191 -18.94 6.37 6.56
N GLU A 192 -19.95 7.12 7.00
CA GLU A 192 -20.80 6.74 8.12
C GLU A 192 -21.41 5.33 7.92
N GLY A 193 -21.36 4.50 8.96
CA GLY A 193 -21.82 3.12 8.91
C GLY A 193 -20.80 2.13 8.33
N SER A 194 -19.65 2.59 7.85
CA SER A 194 -18.57 1.70 7.41
C SER A 194 -17.85 1.06 8.61
N SER A 195 -17.41 -0.17 8.42
CA SER A 195 -16.59 -0.90 9.38
C SER A 195 -15.80 -1.99 8.64
N ARG A 196 -14.84 -2.61 9.28
CA ARG A 196 -14.10 -3.72 8.67
C ARG A 196 -14.96 -4.94 8.27
N LYS A 197 -16.21 -5.00 8.69
CA LYS A 197 -17.16 -6.06 8.30
C LYS A 197 -17.78 -5.83 6.93
N ASN A 198 -17.85 -4.58 6.47
CA ASN A 198 -18.53 -4.18 5.23
C ASN A 198 -17.70 -3.25 4.35
N HIS A 199 -16.46 -2.92 4.77
CA HIS A 199 -15.61 -1.99 4.05
C HIS A 199 -14.12 -2.23 4.35
N ARG A 200 -13.28 -2.11 3.34
CA ARG A 200 -11.83 -2.32 3.43
C ARG A 200 -11.04 -1.03 3.19
N GLN A 201 -11.59 0.10 3.58
CA GLN A 201 -10.98 1.44 3.56
C GLN A 201 -10.06 1.70 2.34
N ASP A 202 -8.75 1.82 2.57
CA ASP A 202 -7.72 2.04 1.54
C ASP A 202 -7.77 1.01 0.41
N GLN A 203 -7.93 -0.26 0.73
CA GLN A 203 -8.04 -1.34 -0.25
C GLN A 203 -9.29 -1.20 -1.13
N ALA A 204 -10.43 -0.82 -0.57
CA ALA A 204 -11.68 -0.63 -1.29
C ALA A 204 -11.57 0.55 -2.28
N VAL A 205 -11.02 1.68 -1.83
CA VAL A 205 -10.76 2.85 -2.67
C VAL A 205 -9.77 2.52 -3.77
N PHE A 206 -8.63 1.91 -3.42
CA PHE A 206 -7.65 1.45 -4.40
C PHE A 206 -8.29 0.57 -5.47
N THR A 207 -9.13 -0.40 -5.07
CA THR A 207 -9.77 -1.33 -6.01
C THR A 207 -10.64 -0.61 -7.02
N ILE A 208 -11.47 0.34 -6.59
CA ILE A 208 -12.32 1.12 -7.51
C ILE A 208 -11.45 1.94 -8.47
N LEU A 209 -10.45 2.65 -7.96
CA LEU A 209 -9.56 3.48 -8.79
C LEU A 209 -8.74 2.63 -9.75
N PHE A 210 -8.29 1.44 -9.32
CA PHE A 210 -7.56 0.50 -10.18
C PHE A 210 -8.34 0.18 -11.47
N TYR A 211 -9.61 -0.19 -11.34
CA TYR A 211 -10.44 -0.48 -12.51
C TYR A 211 -10.80 0.78 -13.29
N LYS A 212 -11.14 1.89 -12.62
CA LYS A 212 -11.45 3.16 -13.26
C LYS A 212 -10.33 3.59 -14.21
N TYR A 213 -9.11 3.70 -13.69
CA TYR A 213 -7.97 4.19 -14.47
C TYR A 213 -7.52 3.21 -15.55
N LEU A 214 -7.56 1.90 -15.32
CA LEU A 214 -7.21 0.93 -16.37
C LEU A 214 -8.23 0.90 -17.50
N TYR A 215 -9.53 0.99 -17.21
CA TYR A 215 -10.57 1.05 -18.25
C TYR A 215 -10.47 2.34 -19.07
N GLU A 216 -10.23 3.47 -18.45
CA GLU A 216 -10.04 4.76 -19.14
C GLU A 216 -8.85 4.72 -20.11
N GLN A 217 -7.83 3.90 -19.82
CA GLN A 217 -6.67 3.70 -20.68
C GLN A 217 -6.84 2.56 -21.68
N ASN A 218 -8.03 1.95 -21.81
CA ASN A 218 -8.27 0.74 -22.61
C ASN A 218 -7.27 -0.39 -22.29
N LYS A 219 -6.76 -0.44 -21.06
CA LYS A 219 -5.90 -1.52 -20.59
C LYS A 219 -6.77 -2.67 -20.10
N THR A 220 -6.47 -3.86 -20.55
CA THR A 220 -7.02 -5.05 -19.91
C THR A 220 -6.50 -5.12 -18.50
N CYS A 221 -7.42 -5.15 -17.53
CA CYS A 221 -7.05 -5.60 -16.20
C CYS A 221 -6.46 -6.99 -16.40
N TYR A 222 -5.19 -7.18 -16.03
CA TYR A 222 -4.63 -8.52 -16.09
C TYR A 222 -5.50 -9.41 -15.23
N SER A 223 -6.11 -10.38 -15.93
CA SER A 223 -6.98 -11.35 -15.33
C SER A 223 -6.16 -12.31 -14.48
N ASN A 224 -6.78 -12.83 -13.53
CA ASN A 224 -6.60 -13.97 -12.65
C ASN A 224 -5.28 -14.75 -12.61
N ASP A 225 -4.54 -14.89 -13.68
CA ASP A 225 -3.31 -15.70 -13.72
C ASP A 225 -2.18 -15.04 -12.92
N HIS A 226 -2.19 -13.71 -12.78
CA HIS A 226 -1.25 -12.97 -11.95
C HIS A 226 -1.83 -12.59 -10.58
N GLY A 227 -3.13 -12.66 -10.41
CA GLY A 227 -3.81 -12.26 -9.19
C GLY A 227 -3.80 -13.29 -8.09
N LYS A 228 -3.65 -14.58 -8.42
CA LYS A 228 -3.54 -15.66 -7.43
C LYS A 228 -2.18 -15.74 -6.76
N TYR A 229 -1.15 -15.20 -7.39
CA TYR A 229 0.23 -15.30 -6.91
C TYR A 229 0.82 -13.91 -6.75
N ASN A 230 1.24 -13.61 -5.55
CA ASN A 230 2.00 -12.42 -5.28
C ASN A 230 3.35 -12.49 -6.01
N LEU A 231 3.69 -11.45 -6.77
CA LEU A 231 4.99 -11.37 -7.43
C LEU A 231 6.09 -11.08 -6.40
N CYS A 232 7.04 -11.98 -6.24
CA CYS A 232 8.23 -11.82 -5.41
C CYS A 232 7.97 -11.65 -3.90
N HIS A 233 6.74 -11.77 -3.45
CA HIS A 233 6.40 -11.63 -2.04
C HIS A 233 5.29 -12.59 -1.62
N SER A 234 5.17 -12.83 -0.34
CA SER A 234 4.06 -13.53 0.29
C SER A 234 3.52 -12.70 1.45
N ILE A 235 2.21 -12.75 1.66
CA ILE A 235 1.58 -12.13 2.81
C ILE A 235 1.57 -13.17 3.92
N HIS A 236 2.21 -12.86 5.04
CA HIS A 236 2.13 -13.64 6.25
C HIS A 236 1.12 -13.02 7.20
N ASN A 237 0.42 -13.84 7.93
CA ASN A 237 -0.35 -13.36 9.05
C ASN A 237 0.60 -12.68 10.03
N ASP A 238 0.20 -11.53 10.53
CA ASP A 238 0.95 -10.82 11.54
C ASP A 238 1.17 -11.71 12.75
N ILE A 239 2.43 -11.94 13.12
CA ILE A 239 2.80 -12.74 14.29
C ILE A 239 2.25 -12.11 15.57
N GLU A 240 2.03 -10.80 15.55
CA GLU A 240 1.57 -10.00 16.67
C GLU A 240 0.13 -9.49 16.51
N SER A 241 -0.53 -9.79 15.38
CA SER A 241 -1.86 -9.24 15.14
C SER A 241 -2.88 -9.83 16.11
N HIS A 242 -3.54 -8.96 16.83
CA HIS A 242 -4.64 -9.27 17.74
C HIS A 242 -5.99 -9.20 17.02
N TRP A 243 -6.04 -9.60 15.75
CA TRP A 243 -7.28 -9.53 14.97
C TRP A 243 -8.36 -10.48 15.45
N ASP A 244 -8.01 -11.43 16.32
CA ASP A 244 -8.90 -12.46 16.87
C ASP A 244 -9.30 -12.21 18.35
N LYS A 245 -9.22 -10.96 18.84
CA LYS A 245 -9.71 -10.61 20.18
C LYS A 245 -10.91 -9.69 20.15
#